data_3bc23bc47e3e1c97a84a00651276f3d2
#
_entry.id   3bc23bc47e3e1c97a84a00651276f3d2
#
_cell.length_a   1.000
_cell.length_b   1.000
_cell.length_c   1.000
_cell.angle_alpha   90.00
_cell.angle_beta   90.00
_cell.angle_gamma   90.00
#
_symmetry.space_group_name_H-M   'P 1'
#
loop_
_entity.id
_entity.type
_entity.pdbx_description
1 polymer ?
#
loop_
_entity_poly.entity_id
_entity_poly.type
_entity_poly.pdbx_seq_one_letter_code
_entity_poly.pdbx_strand_id
1 'polypeptide(L)'
;MEKKEAFKKIANEREQSELARGLPDASGLSKWGLPAAGVIVVLLGLWTYLAFFHATFGIGNTVYLYIDADDTPDSVQVKIKNTARPGISSGFPLLSALSGYTVKSGCYAVEPKDNMFSVFRRLKQGRQTPVRLTIPNVRTMDRLAGTLGKKLMMDSAVVAQHFADSAFCRQYGYDTATMACLFIPNTYEVYWNTSLEDFMKRMQKENATFW
;
A
#
# COMPACT_ATOMS: atom_id res chain seq x y z
N MET A 1 -62.68 44.28 29.00
CA MET A 1 -61.59 43.85 28.06
C MET A 1 -60.23 43.86 28.72
N GLU A 2 -59.91 44.77 29.58
CA GLU A 2 -58.61 44.99 30.25
C GLU A 2 -58.08 43.81 31.07
N LYS A 3 -58.92 43.04 31.79
CA LYS A 3 -58.52 41.92 32.61
C LYS A 3 -58.02 40.71 31.80
N LYS A 4 -58.43 40.46 30.54
CA LYS A 4 -57.99 39.40 29.68
C LYS A 4 -56.60 39.66 29.09
N GLU A 5 -56.27 40.93 28.83
CA GLU A 5 -54.95 41.29 28.33
C GLU A 5 -53.89 41.23 29.42
N ALA A 6 -54.20 41.59 30.66
CA ALA A 6 -53.31 41.45 31.79
C ALA A 6 -52.97 40.00 32.08
N PHE A 7 -53.92 39.05 31.96
CA PHE A 7 -53.69 37.63 32.13
C PHE A 7 -52.82 37.03 31.03
N LYS A 8 -53.00 37.46 29.78
CA LYS A 8 -52.14 37.03 28.67
C LYS A 8 -50.72 37.52 28.84
N LYS A 9 -50.49 38.72 29.33
CA LYS A 9 -49.17 39.28 29.58
C LYS A 9 -48.44 38.53 30.69
N ILE A 10 -49.10 38.18 31.77
CA ILE A 10 -48.53 37.39 32.90
C ILE A 10 -48.24 35.95 32.47
N ALA A 11 -49.09 35.33 31.64
CA ALA A 11 -48.83 33.98 31.10
C ALA A 11 -47.61 33.97 30.18
N ASN A 12 -47.46 34.96 29.31
CA ASN A 12 -46.33 35.09 28.40
C ASN A 12 -44.99 35.37 29.13
N GLU A 13 -45.03 36.18 30.19
CA GLU A 13 -43.87 36.47 31.05
C GLU A 13 -43.43 35.22 31.83
N ARG A 14 -44.36 34.37 32.29
CA ARG A 14 -44.03 33.09 32.95
C ARG A 14 -43.43 32.08 31.97
N GLU A 15 -43.98 31.95 30.78
CA GLU A 15 -43.50 31.06 29.74
C GLU A 15 -42.07 31.45 29.28
N GLN A 16 -41.80 32.73 29.13
CA GLN A 16 -40.45 33.25 28.84
C GLN A 16 -39.47 33.05 30.00
N SER A 17 -39.93 33.14 31.26
CA SER A 17 -39.08 32.90 32.43
C SER A 17 -38.77 31.40 32.63
N GLU A 18 -39.68 30.51 32.23
CA GLU A 18 -39.40 29.04 32.25
C GLU A 18 -38.47 28.60 31.13
N LEU A 19 -38.64 29.15 29.90
CA LEU A 19 -37.72 28.92 28.79
C LEU A 19 -36.32 29.44 29.10
N ALA A 20 -36.17 30.53 29.81
CA ALA A 20 -34.88 31.05 30.23
C ALA A 20 -34.20 30.23 31.34
N ARG A 21 -34.97 29.45 32.15
CA ARG A 21 -34.41 28.58 33.18
C ARG A 21 -33.93 27.23 32.66
N GLY A 22 -34.32 26.85 31.46
CA GLY A 22 -33.93 25.56 30.85
C GLY A 22 -32.62 25.60 30.06
N LEU A 23 -32.01 26.76 29.85
CA LEU A 23 -30.73 26.87 29.17
C LEU A 23 -29.58 26.66 30.19
N PRO A 24 -28.74 25.69 30.02
CA PRO A 24 -27.55 25.57 30.87
C PRO A 24 -26.68 26.82 30.73
N ASP A 25 -26.29 27.35 31.88
CA ASP A 25 -25.56 28.62 31.99
C ASP A 25 -24.28 28.55 31.16
N ALA A 26 -24.25 29.22 30.01
CA ALA A 26 -23.12 29.26 29.08
C ALA A 26 -21.87 29.93 29.67
N SER A 27 -21.98 30.55 30.85
CA SER A 27 -20.90 31.22 31.54
C SER A 27 -19.86 30.24 32.14
N GLY A 28 -20.27 29.00 32.47
CA GLY A 28 -19.40 27.94 32.95
C GLY A 28 -18.54 27.29 31.85
N LEU A 29 -19.06 27.20 30.64
CA LEU A 29 -18.33 26.61 29.50
C LEU A 29 -17.18 27.51 29.00
N SER A 30 -17.24 28.81 29.18
CA SER A 30 -16.24 29.73 28.59
C SER A 30 -14.89 29.71 29.29
N LYS A 31 -14.84 29.39 30.59
CA LYS A 31 -13.58 29.39 31.37
C LYS A 31 -12.74 28.13 31.16
N TRP A 32 -13.37 26.98 30.82
CA TRP A 32 -12.71 25.70 30.60
C TRP A 32 -12.70 25.25 29.13
N GLY A 33 -13.52 25.90 28.28
CA GLY A 33 -13.65 25.56 26.88
C GLY A 33 -12.37 25.76 26.09
N LEU A 34 -11.68 26.87 26.29
CA LEU A 34 -10.39 27.15 25.63
C LEU A 34 -9.26 26.19 26.03
N PRO A 35 -9.00 25.94 27.35
CA PRO A 35 -7.99 24.96 27.73
C PRO A 35 -8.38 23.51 27.35
N ALA A 36 -9.66 23.15 27.44
CA ALA A 36 -10.14 21.84 27.01
C ALA A 36 -9.97 21.63 25.50
N ALA A 37 -10.30 22.63 24.67
CA ALA A 37 -10.04 22.58 23.23
C ALA A 37 -8.54 22.44 22.93
N GLY A 38 -7.68 23.16 23.65
CA GLY A 38 -6.24 23.03 23.52
C GLY A 38 -5.72 21.62 23.83
N VAL A 39 -6.20 21.01 24.91
CA VAL A 39 -5.87 19.64 25.28
C VAL A 39 -6.33 18.64 24.21
N ILE A 40 -7.54 18.79 23.69
CA ILE A 40 -8.07 17.94 22.60
C ILE A 40 -7.20 18.04 21.35
N VAL A 41 -6.80 19.23 20.95
CA VAL A 41 -5.90 19.44 19.79
C VAL A 41 -4.56 18.77 19.99
N VAL A 42 -3.97 18.91 21.20
CA VAL A 42 -2.69 18.25 21.53
C VAL A 42 -2.83 16.72 21.52
N LEU A 43 -3.91 16.18 22.09
CA LEU A 43 -4.17 14.74 22.10
C LEU A 43 -4.40 14.19 20.69
N LEU A 44 -5.15 14.93 19.85
CA LEU A 44 -5.34 14.59 18.44
C LEU A 44 -4.02 14.64 17.66
N GLY A 45 -3.20 15.65 17.90
CA GLY A 45 -1.88 15.79 17.30
C GLY A 45 -0.94 14.65 17.72
N LEU A 46 -0.91 14.30 19.01
CA LEU A 46 -0.13 13.18 19.53
C LEU A 46 -0.63 11.85 18.97
N TRP A 47 -1.95 11.65 18.94
CA TRP A 47 -2.55 10.45 18.37
C TRP A 47 -2.22 10.30 16.89
N THR A 48 -2.33 11.39 16.12
CA THR A 48 -1.96 11.41 14.69
C THR A 48 -0.47 11.09 14.51
N TYR A 49 0.38 11.71 15.32
CA TYR A 49 1.83 11.45 15.29
C TYR A 49 2.13 9.96 15.56
N LEU A 50 1.57 9.39 16.62
CA LEU A 50 1.78 7.98 16.97
C LEU A 50 1.21 7.05 15.89
N ALA A 51 0.06 7.39 15.29
CA ALA A 51 -0.58 6.58 14.26
C ALA A 51 0.22 6.49 12.95
N PHE A 52 0.91 7.55 12.58
CA PHE A 52 1.59 7.64 11.28
C PHE A 52 3.10 7.52 11.34
N PHE A 53 3.74 7.96 12.42
CA PHE A 53 5.20 8.07 12.51
C PHE A 53 5.85 7.09 13.49
N HIS A 54 5.08 6.48 14.38
CA HIS A 54 5.62 5.41 15.22
C HIS A 54 5.70 4.10 14.42
N ALA A 55 6.66 3.22 14.77
CA ALA A 55 6.76 1.89 14.17
C ALA A 55 5.42 1.14 14.35
N THR A 56 4.73 0.89 13.24
CA THR A 56 3.32 0.47 13.27
C THR A 56 3.16 -1.03 13.02
N PHE A 57 4.21 -1.69 12.53
CA PHE A 57 4.13 -3.08 12.12
C PHE A 57 4.63 -4.03 13.22
N GLY A 58 3.76 -4.96 13.64
CA GLY A 58 4.06 -6.00 14.63
C GLY A 58 4.77 -7.21 14.04
N ILE A 59 5.76 -7.00 13.17
CA ILE A 59 6.53 -8.04 12.50
C ILE A 59 7.93 -8.16 13.10
N GLY A 60 8.43 -9.40 13.26
CA GLY A 60 9.79 -9.65 13.76
C GLY A 60 10.88 -9.53 12.69
N ASN A 61 10.54 -9.79 11.44
CA ASN A 61 11.44 -9.80 10.28
C ASN A 61 10.85 -8.99 9.13
N THR A 62 11.70 -8.61 8.17
CA THR A 62 11.24 -7.98 6.92
C THR A 62 10.27 -8.92 6.19
N VAL A 63 9.11 -8.41 5.83
CA VAL A 63 8.12 -9.11 5.01
C VAL A 63 7.99 -8.44 3.65
N TYR A 64 7.61 -9.21 2.65
CA TYR A 64 7.48 -8.72 1.28
C TYR A 64 6.01 -8.66 0.89
N LEU A 65 5.58 -7.50 0.45
CA LEU A 65 4.23 -7.23 -0.03
C LEU A 65 4.26 -7.29 -1.57
N TYR A 66 3.50 -8.22 -2.14
CA TYR A 66 3.35 -8.39 -3.58
C TYR A 66 2.05 -7.74 -4.04
N ILE A 67 2.17 -6.76 -4.93
CA ILE A 67 1.04 -6.01 -5.48
C ILE A 67 0.92 -6.31 -6.96
N ASP A 68 -0.18 -6.92 -7.35
CA ASP A 68 -0.48 -7.29 -8.73
C ASP A 68 -0.95 -6.09 -9.56
N ALA A 69 -0.98 -6.25 -10.88
CA ALA A 69 -1.38 -5.17 -11.78
C ALA A 69 -2.89 -4.86 -11.71
N ASP A 70 -3.69 -5.83 -11.30
CA ASP A 70 -5.15 -5.74 -11.13
C ASP A 70 -5.60 -5.36 -9.71
N ASP A 71 -4.64 -5.16 -8.79
CA ASP A 71 -4.94 -4.73 -7.44
C ASP A 71 -5.58 -3.34 -7.40
N THR A 72 -6.55 -3.20 -6.49
CA THR A 72 -7.18 -1.93 -6.14
C THR A 72 -6.58 -1.36 -4.83
N PRO A 73 -6.77 -0.08 -4.51
CA PRO A 73 -6.34 0.45 -3.21
C PRO A 73 -6.87 -0.33 -2.02
N ASP A 74 -8.10 -0.87 -2.11
CA ASP A 74 -8.71 -1.67 -1.05
C ASP A 74 -8.03 -3.04 -0.92
N SER A 75 -7.72 -3.71 -2.04
CA SER A 75 -6.99 -4.99 -2.00
C SER A 75 -5.58 -4.81 -1.45
N VAL A 76 -4.89 -3.72 -1.80
CA VAL A 76 -3.59 -3.37 -1.23
C VAL A 76 -3.68 -3.19 0.28
N GLN A 77 -4.73 -2.51 0.78
CA GLN A 77 -4.97 -2.37 2.22
C GLN A 77 -5.13 -3.74 2.91
N VAL A 78 -5.91 -4.64 2.30
CA VAL A 78 -6.11 -6.01 2.82
C VAL A 78 -4.78 -6.78 2.82
N LYS A 79 -4.01 -6.69 1.74
CA LYS A 79 -2.67 -7.30 1.65
C LYS A 79 -1.72 -6.79 2.73
N ILE A 80 -1.68 -5.47 2.97
CA ILE A 80 -0.89 -4.86 4.06
C ILE A 80 -1.34 -5.42 5.41
N LYS A 81 -2.64 -5.46 5.67
CA LYS A 81 -3.21 -5.94 6.94
C LYS A 81 -2.85 -7.40 7.21
N ASN A 82 -2.92 -8.23 6.19
CA ASN A 82 -2.67 -9.67 6.34
C ASN A 82 -1.17 -10.00 6.44
N THR A 83 -0.33 -9.28 5.71
CA THR A 83 1.10 -9.57 5.59
C THR A 83 1.92 -8.89 6.68
N ALA A 84 1.68 -7.62 6.91
CA ALA A 84 2.51 -6.79 7.78
C ALA A 84 1.89 -6.55 9.17
N ARG A 85 0.65 -7.00 9.42
CA ARG A 85 -0.05 -6.89 10.71
C ARG A 85 0.11 -5.49 11.32
N PRO A 86 -0.38 -4.43 10.66
CA PRO A 86 -0.28 -3.08 11.19
C PRO A 86 -1.01 -3.00 12.53
N GLY A 87 -0.45 -2.22 13.47
CA GLY A 87 -1.09 -1.94 14.75
C GLY A 87 -2.45 -1.24 14.58
N ILE A 88 -2.99 -0.74 15.69
CA ILE A 88 -4.39 -0.29 15.90
C ILE A 88 -4.95 0.65 14.83
N SER A 89 -4.13 1.37 14.09
CA SER A 89 -4.60 2.26 13.02
C SER A 89 -3.77 2.11 11.76
N SER A 90 -4.28 1.33 10.81
CA SER A 90 -3.74 1.48 9.45
C SER A 90 -4.24 2.82 8.88
N GLY A 91 -3.45 3.86 8.97
CA GLY A 91 -3.74 5.16 8.34
C GLY A 91 -3.76 5.11 6.81
N PHE A 92 -3.59 3.91 6.22
CA PHE A 92 -3.55 3.70 4.78
C PHE A 92 -4.80 4.23 4.05
N PRO A 93 -6.06 3.96 4.48
CA PRO A 93 -7.22 4.48 3.77
C PRO A 93 -7.26 6.01 3.73
N LEU A 94 -6.90 6.65 4.84
CA LEU A 94 -6.86 8.10 4.92
C LEU A 94 -5.78 8.68 4.01
N LEU A 95 -4.57 8.10 4.04
CA LEU A 95 -3.48 8.51 3.16
C LEU A 95 -3.81 8.28 1.69
N SER A 96 -4.46 7.15 1.36
CA SER A 96 -4.91 6.82 0.01
C SER A 96 -5.92 7.83 -0.51
N ALA A 97 -6.96 8.12 0.27
CA ALA A 97 -8.01 9.07 -0.10
C ALA A 97 -7.48 10.50 -0.29
N LEU A 98 -6.67 10.98 0.66
CA LEU A 98 -6.14 12.36 0.63
C LEU A 98 -5.09 12.58 -0.47
N SER A 99 -4.37 11.53 -0.89
CA SER A 99 -3.24 11.69 -1.80
C SER A 99 -3.52 11.30 -3.24
N GLY A 100 -4.73 10.83 -3.57
CA GLY A 100 -5.03 10.29 -4.90
C GLY A 100 -4.13 9.11 -5.26
N TYR A 101 -4.02 8.13 -4.35
CA TYR A 101 -3.13 6.99 -4.54
C TYR A 101 -3.54 6.14 -5.74
N THR A 102 -2.59 5.91 -6.64
CA THR A 102 -2.69 4.94 -7.74
C THR A 102 -1.84 3.73 -7.42
N VAL A 103 -2.40 2.55 -7.59
CA VAL A 103 -1.70 1.29 -7.34
C VAL A 103 -0.57 1.11 -8.35
N LYS A 104 0.59 0.70 -7.88
CA LYS A 104 1.75 0.33 -8.70
C LYS A 104 2.13 -1.09 -8.37
N SER A 105 2.05 -1.97 -9.37
CA SER A 105 2.45 -3.38 -9.22
C SER A 105 3.92 -3.48 -8.84
N GLY A 106 4.26 -4.52 -8.07
CA GLY A 106 5.63 -4.78 -7.67
C GLY A 106 5.78 -5.44 -6.31
N CYS A 107 7.02 -5.73 -5.94
CA CYS A 107 7.39 -6.26 -4.64
C CYS A 107 7.92 -5.13 -3.75
N TYR A 108 7.36 -5.00 -2.55
CA TYR A 108 7.72 -3.95 -1.60
C TYR A 108 8.08 -4.56 -0.24
N ALA A 109 9.30 -4.34 0.20
CA ALA A 109 9.70 -4.77 1.54
C ALA A 109 9.05 -3.87 2.60
N VAL A 110 8.56 -4.49 3.67
CA VAL A 110 8.09 -3.83 4.89
C VAL A 110 8.98 -4.31 6.03
N GLU A 111 9.66 -3.38 6.68
CA GLU A 111 10.60 -3.67 7.76
C GLU A 111 9.94 -3.47 9.13
N PRO A 112 10.43 -4.16 10.19
CA PRO A 112 9.89 -4.00 11.54
C PRO A 112 9.91 -2.57 12.07
N LYS A 113 10.84 -1.75 11.59
CA LYS A 113 10.99 -0.33 12.00
C LYS A 113 10.20 0.64 11.12
N ASP A 114 9.58 0.15 10.05
CA ASP A 114 8.78 0.99 9.18
C ASP A 114 7.54 1.52 9.91
N ASN A 115 7.13 2.72 9.55
CA ASN A 115 5.83 3.27 9.91
C ASN A 115 4.90 3.28 8.69
N MET A 116 3.60 3.45 8.91
CA MET A 116 2.61 3.43 7.84
C MET A 116 2.89 4.49 6.77
N PHE A 117 3.36 5.67 7.15
CA PHE A 117 3.68 6.75 6.22
C PHE A 117 4.85 6.39 5.29
N SER A 118 5.92 5.76 5.83
CA SER A 118 7.08 5.35 5.01
C SER A 118 6.71 4.26 4.01
N VAL A 119 5.93 3.25 4.45
CA VAL A 119 5.42 2.19 3.56
C VAL A 119 4.50 2.79 2.50
N PHE A 120 3.54 3.64 2.88
CA PHE A 120 2.65 4.30 1.94
C PHE A 120 3.42 5.13 0.89
N ARG A 121 4.42 5.91 1.32
CA ARG A 121 5.26 6.68 0.41
C ARG A 121 6.05 5.78 -0.55
N ARG A 122 6.56 4.64 -0.08
CA ARG A 122 7.25 3.63 -0.90
C ARG A 122 6.32 3.08 -1.98
N LEU A 123 5.09 2.71 -1.60
CA LEU A 123 4.04 2.23 -2.52
C LEU A 123 3.65 3.31 -3.55
N LYS A 124 3.35 4.51 -3.08
CA LYS A 124 2.95 5.64 -3.95
C LYS A 124 4.02 5.99 -4.98
N GLN A 125 5.29 5.98 -4.59
CA GLN A 125 6.41 6.26 -5.47
C GLN A 125 6.78 5.09 -6.38
N GLY A 126 6.30 3.87 -6.08
CA GLY A 126 6.69 2.67 -6.81
C GLY A 126 8.14 2.26 -6.55
N ARG A 127 8.66 2.54 -5.35
CA ARG A 127 10.02 2.13 -4.95
C ARG A 127 10.02 0.66 -4.59
N GLN A 128 10.11 -0.17 -5.61
CA GLN A 128 10.13 -1.62 -5.47
C GLN A 128 11.43 -2.11 -4.83
N THR A 129 11.33 -3.24 -4.14
CA THR A 129 12.47 -4.02 -3.68
C THR A 129 12.73 -5.13 -4.69
N PRO A 130 13.94 -5.25 -5.26
CA PRO A 130 14.23 -6.32 -6.19
C PRO A 130 14.15 -7.69 -5.51
N VAL A 131 13.70 -8.68 -6.25
CA VAL A 131 13.66 -10.08 -5.83
C VAL A 131 14.90 -10.79 -6.34
N ARG A 132 15.43 -11.75 -5.56
CA ARG A 132 16.57 -12.57 -5.97
C ARG A 132 16.07 -13.77 -6.78
N LEU A 133 16.35 -13.75 -8.06
CA LEU A 133 16.05 -14.81 -9.01
C LEU A 133 17.32 -15.64 -9.27
N THR A 134 17.34 -16.85 -8.76
CA THR A 134 18.44 -17.79 -9.06
C THR A 134 18.05 -18.61 -10.29
N ILE A 135 18.83 -18.47 -11.35
CA ILE A 135 18.75 -19.31 -12.54
C ILE A 135 19.79 -20.41 -12.39
N PRO A 136 19.37 -21.67 -12.19
CA PRO A 136 20.29 -22.81 -12.14
C PRO A 136 20.79 -23.16 -13.56
N ASN A 137 21.65 -24.16 -13.68
CA ASN A 137 21.95 -24.74 -14.98
C ASN A 137 20.65 -25.26 -15.64
N VAL A 138 20.24 -24.59 -16.73
CA VAL A 138 18.93 -24.82 -17.38
C VAL A 138 19.08 -26.00 -18.34
N ARG A 139 18.39 -27.10 -18.05
CA ARG A 139 18.33 -28.28 -18.95
C ARG A 139 17.13 -28.22 -19.89
N THR A 140 16.01 -27.61 -19.44
CA THR A 140 14.80 -27.52 -20.24
C THR A 140 14.17 -26.11 -20.03
N MET A 141 13.62 -25.56 -21.09
CA MET A 141 13.00 -24.24 -21.04
C MET A 141 11.74 -24.22 -20.18
N ASP A 142 10.99 -25.35 -20.11
CA ASP A 142 9.82 -25.48 -19.23
C ASP A 142 10.19 -25.31 -17.74
N ARG A 143 11.33 -25.88 -17.34
CA ARG A 143 11.82 -25.71 -15.95
C ARG A 143 12.18 -24.26 -15.64
N LEU A 144 12.76 -23.56 -16.61
CA LEU A 144 13.03 -22.13 -16.49
C LEU A 144 11.73 -21.34 -16.40
N ALA A 145 10.77 -21.60 -17.30
CA ALA A 145 9.45 -20.96 -17.27
C ALA A 145 8.75 -21.16 -15.92
N GLY A 146 8.78 -22.37 -15.38
CA GLY A 146 8.26 -22.66 -14.04
C GLY A 146 9.01 -21.92 -12.92
N THR A 147 10.31 -21.68 -13.06
CA THR A 147 11.10 -20.88 -12.10
C THR A 147 10.71 -19.40 -12.18
N LEU A 148 10.56 -18.86 -13.38
CA LEU A 148 10.13 -17.47 -13.61
C LEU A 148 8.74 -17.23 -13.05
N GLY A 149 7.75 -18.08 -13.35
CA GLY A 149 6.39 -17.96 -12.85
C GLY A 149 6.26 -18.09 -11.32
N LYS A 150 7.19 -18.81 -10.67
CA LYS A 150 7.24 -18.91 -9.19
C LYS A 150 7.85 -17.66 -8.53
N LYS A 151 8.73 -16.96 -9.21
CA LYS A 151 9.55 -15.89 -8.63
C LYS A 151 9.15 -14.50 -9.11
N LEU A 152 8.52 -14.39 -10.27
CA LEU A 152 8.13 -13.13 -10.90
C LEU A 152 6.61 -13.13 -11.19
N MET A 153 6.06 -11.96 -11.48
CA MET A 153 4.67 -11.77 -11.90
C MET A 153 4.50 -12.19 -13.37
N MET A 154 4.78 -13.45 -13.66
CA MET A 154 4.66 -14.02 -15.01
C MET A 154 3.87 -15.32 -14.94
N ASP A 155 3.06 -15.57 -15.96
CA ASP A 155 2.43 -16.89 -16.11
C ASP A 155 3.44 -17.87 -16.72
N SER A 156 3.73 -18.94 -15.99
CA SER A 156 4.68 -19.98 -16.42
C SER A 156 4.26 -20.66 -17.72
N ALA A 157 2.97 -20.83 -17.98
CA ALA A 157 2.48 -21.45 -19.20
C ALA A 157 2.69 -20.52 -20.40
N VAL A 158 2.41 -19.23 -20.25
CA VAL A 158 2.65 -18.23 -21.29
C VAL A 158 4.14 -18.11 -21.61
N VAL A 159 4.99 -18.11 -20.58
CA VAL A 159 6.46 -18.08 -20.75
C VAL A 159 6.95 -19.34 -21.47
N ALA A 160 6.44 -20.52 -21.11
CA ALA A 160 6.79 -21.77 -21.79
C ALA A 160 6.38 -21.77 -23.26
N GLN A 161 5.21 -21.23 -23.59
CA GLN A 161 4.77 -21.07 -24.98
C GLN A 161 5.71 -20.16 -25.78
N HIS A 162 6.13 -19.04 -25.23
CA HIS A 162 7.11 -18.16 -25.88
C HIS A 162 8.45 -18.88 -26.14
N PHE A 163 8.93 -19.65 -25.19
CA PHE A 163 10.18 -20.41 -25.36
C PHE A 163 10.06 -21.56 -26.35
N ALA A 164 8.87 -22.07 -26.60
CA ALA A 164 8.59 -23.06 -27.62
C ALA A 164 8.41 -22.45 -29.04
N ASP A 165 8.16 -21.13 -29.11
CA ASP A 165 8.00 -20.44 -30.39
C ASP A 165 9.36 -20.12 -31.02
N SER A 166 9.60 -20.71 -32.19
CA SER A 166 10.82 -20.49 -32.97
C SER A 166 10.98 -19.06 -33.48
N ALA A 167 9.87 -18.32 -33.69
CA ALA A 167 9.91 -16.93 -34.10
C ALA A 167 10.38 -16.04 -32.95
N PHE A 168 9.88 -16.30 -31.74
CA PHE A 168 10.35 -15.63 -30.52
C PHE A 168 11.83 -15.90 -30.25
N CYS A 169 12.27 -17.14 -30.31
CA CYS A 169 13.69 -17.50 -30.06
C CYS A 169 14.64 -16.79 -31.03
N ARG A 170 14.26 -16.71 -32.31
CA ARG A 170 15.06 -16.05 -33.37
C ARG A 170 15.25 -14.54 -33.13
N GLN A 171 14.34 -13.88 -32.46
CA GLN A 171 14.50 -12.46 -32.11
C GLN A 171 15.71 -12.21 -31.19
N TYR A 172 16.10 -13.22 -30.44
CA TYR A 172 17.25 -13.19 -29.52
C TYR A 172 18.50 -13.87 -30.07
N GLY A 173 18.46 -14.35 -31.33
CA GLY A 173 19.60 -14.98 -32.01
C GLY A 173 19.76 -16.48 -31.76
N TYR A 174 18.71 -17.13 -31.23
CA TYR A 174 18.70 -18.55 -30.89
C TYR A 174 17.57 -19.31 -31.58
N ASP A 175 17.60 -20.60 -31.57
CA ASP A 175 16.47 -21.48 -31.87
C ASP A 175 15.94 -22.14 -30.58
N THR A 176 14.88 -22.92 -30.68
CA THR A 176 14.25 -23.58 -29.52
C THR A 176 15.19 -24.59 -28.83
N ALA A 177 16.17 -25.16 -29.54
CA ALA A 177 17.14 -26.11 -28.97
C ALA A 177 18.30 -25.38 -28.26
N THR A 178 18.69 -24.22 -28.78
CA THR A 178 19.85 -23.47 -28.31
C THR A 178 19.48 -22.30 -27.36
N MET A 179 18.19 -21.99 -27.19
CA MET A 179 17.70 -20.91 -26.36
C MET A 179 18.23 -20.97 -24.92
N ALA A 180 18.46 -22.16 -24.38
CA ALA A 180 19.04 -22.36 -23.05
C ALA A 180 20.42 -21.72 -22.89
N CYS A 181 21.20 -21.60 -23.97
CA CYS A 181 22.55 -21.01 -23.95
C CYS A 181 22.53 -19.49 -23.66
N LEU A 182 21.40 -18.82 -23.83
CA LEU A 182 21.24 -17.42 -23.46
C LEU A 182 21.38 -17.20 -21.95
N PHE A 183 20.93 -18.16 -21.14
CA PHE A 183 20.78 -18.01 -19.69
C PHE A 183 22.04 -18.48 -18.95
N ILE A 184 22.80 -17.52 -18.46
CA ILE A 184 23.98 -17.82 -17.62
C ILE A 184 23.50 -18.20 -16.22
N PRO A 185 23.91 -19.36 -15.67
CA PRO A 185 23.58 -19.72 -14.29
C PRO A 185 24.15 -18.71 -13.29
N ASN A 186 23.27 -18.00 -12.62
CA ASN A 186 23.61 -16.98 -11.62
C ASN A 186 22.39 -16.60 -10.80
N THR A 187 22.59 -15.77 -9.77
CA THR A 187 21.50 -15.11 -9.02
C THR A 187 21.42 -13.67 -9.44
N TYR A 188 20.29 -13.29 -10.01
CA TYR A 188 20.01 -11.95 -10.52
C TYR A 188 19.07 -11.21 -9.58
N GLU A 189 19.27 -9.91 -9.41
CA GLU A 189 18.33 -9.02 -8.78
C GLU A 189 17.46 -8.39 -9.87
N VAL A 190 16.16 -8.72 -9.85
CA VAL A 190 15.17 -8.26 -10.83
C VAL A 190 13.94 -7.76 -10.11
N TYR A 191 13.18 -6.85 -10.74
CA TYR A 191 11.90 -6.45 -10.18
C TYR A 191 10.86 -7.54 -10.43
N TRP A 192 10.00 -7.75 -9.43
CA TRP A 192 9.00 -8.82 -9.46
C TRP A 192 8.02 -8.70 -10.63
N ASN A 193 7.68 -7.47 -11.04
CA ASN A 193 6.81 -7.17 -12.18
C ASN A 193 7.56 -6.96 -13.51
N THR A 194 8.80 -7.42 -13.62
CA THR A 194 9.57 -7.35 -14.85
C THR A 194 8.84 -8.11 -15.97
N SER A 195 8.69 -7.49 -17.15
CA SER A 195 8.11 -8.15 -18.32
C SER A 195 9.04 -9.24 -18.87
N LEU A 196 8.48 -10.21 -19.62
CA LEU A 196 9.31 -11.23 -20.27
C LEU A 196 10.32 -10.59 -21.23
N GLU A 197 9.90 -9.58 -21.98
CA GLU A 197 10.81 -8.88 -22.91
C GLU A 197 11.98 -8.20 -22.20
N ASP A 198 11.71 -7.48 -21.11
CA ASP A 198 12.77 -6.81 -20.35
C ASP A 198 13.69 -7.80 -19.67
N PHE A 199 13.13 -8.91 -19.19
CA PHE A 199 13.91 -10.01 -18.67
C PHE A 199 14.84 -10.60 -19.73
N MET A 200 14.34 -10.83 -20.94
CA MET A 200 15.14 -11.35 -22.05
C MET A 200 16.25 -10.40 -22.48
N LYS A 201 15.95 -9.10 -22.59
CA LYS A 201 16.96 -8.05 -22.86
C LYS A 201 18.06 -8.05 -21.79
N ARG A 202 17.67 -8.21 -20.53
CA ARG A 202 18.61 -8.31 -19.42
C ARG A 202 19.49 -9.55 -19.58
N MET A 203 18.93 -10.70 -19.94
CA MET A 203 19.70 -11.94 -20.14
C MET A 203 20.66 -11.84 -21.32
N GLN A 204 20.27 -11.18 -22.42
CA GLN A 204 21.19 -10.89 -23.53
C GLN A 204 22.40 -10.05 -23.08
N LYS A 205 22.14 -9.01 -22.27
CA LYS A 205 23.23 -8.18 -21.75
C LYS A 205 24.17 -8.96 -20.83
N GLU A 206 23.63 -9.78 -19.93
CA GLU A 206 24.41 -10.61 -19.03
C GLU A 206 25.23 -11.66 -19.81
N ASN A 207 24.65 -12.27 -20.84
CA ASN A 207 25.31 -13.21 -21.72
C ASN A 207 26.48 -12.54 -22.46
N ALA A 208 26.23 -11.38 -23.09
CA ALA A 208 27.27 -10.62 -23.80
C ALA A 208 28.40 -10.09 -22.88
N THR A 209 28.11 -9.91 -21.60
CA THR A 209 29.13 -9.49 -20.63
C THR A 209 29.97 -10.67 -20.14
N PHE A 210 29.38 -11.88 -20.13
CA PHE A 210 30.01 -13.07 -19.65
C PHE A 210 31.04 -13.63 -20.68
N TRP A 211 30.70 -13.53 -21.97
CA TRP A 211 31.54 -14.00 -23.10
C TRP A 211 32.36 -12.86 -23.73
#